data_accbb936151ae74dcc3226e090c1b45b
#
_entry.id   accbb936151ae74dcc3226e090c1b45b
#
_cell.length_a   1.000
_cell.length_b   1.000
_cell.length_c   1.000
_cell.angle_alpha   90.00
_cell.angle_beta   90.00
_cell.angle_gamma   90.00
#
_symmetry.space_group_name_H-M   'P 1'
#
loop_
_entity.id
_entity.type
_entity.pdbx_description
1 polymer ?
#
loop_
_entity_poly.entity_id
_entity_poly.type
_entity_poly.pdbx_seq_one_letter_code
_entity_poly.pdbx_strand_id
1 'polypeptide(L)'
;MGIWVRTPDLGQSENVVWNRAANRTQSSGRAVGGRLYLTRERLLFEPNRVDAITGGSNWQAPLGHIAGVSRESPDGQAFSGGLRARLRLDLADGSVELFVVNHLDEVIRTIRQATGHPV
;
A
#
# COMPACT_ATOMS: atom_id res chain seq x y z
N MET A 1 17.16 -6.59 4.11
CA MET A 1 15.83 -7.18 3.88
C MET A 1 15.44 -8.01 5.10
N GLY A 2 14.24 -7.82 5.60
CA GLY A 2 13.74 -8.61 6.72
C GLY A 2 13.33 -10.02 6.29
N ILE A 3 13.51 -11.00 7.19
CA ILE A 3 13.08 -12.39 6.94
C ILE A 3 11.55 -12.51 6.85
N TRP A 4 10.83 -11.50 7.33
CA TRP A 4 9.37 -11.50 7.42
C TRP A 4 8.68 -10.89 6.20
N VAL A 5 9.43 -10.25 5.30
CA VAL A 5 8.88 -9.55 4.13
C VAL A 5 9.38 -10.23 2.87
N ARG A 6 8.45 -10.56 1.98
CA ARG A 6 8.76 -11.15 0.69
C ARG A 6 9.28 -10.07 -0.26
N THR A 7 10.27 -10.43 -1.09
CA THR A 7 10.73 -9.55 -2.16
C THR A 7 9.73 -9.63 -3.31
N PRO A 8 9.26 -8.48 -3.84
CA PRO A 8 8.35 -8.51 -4.98
C PRO A 8 9.03 -9.00 -6.25
N ASP A 9 8.26 -9.64 -7.12
CA ASP A 9 8.71 -10.01 -8.46
C ASP A 9 8.71 -8.77 -9.35
N LEU A 10 9.89 -8.33 -9.75
CA LEU A 10 10.06 -7.13 -10.56
C LEU A 10 10.36 -7.46 -12.01
N GLY A 11 9.96 -6.56 -12.90
CA GLY A 11 10.35 -6.64 -14.31
C GLY A 11 11.86 -6.50 -14.48
N GLN A 12 12.35 -6.89 -15.65
CA GLN A 12 13.80 -6.97 -15.91
C GLN A 12 14.53 -5.65 -15.71
N SER A 13 13.91 -4.52 -16.03
CA SER A 13 14.50 -3.20 -15.87
C SER A 13 13.83 -2.40 -14.74
N GLU A 14 13.03 -3.06 -13.93
CA GLU A 14 12.26 -2.41 -12.87
C GLU A 14 13.06 -2.41 -11.57
N ASN A 15 13.17 -1.26 -10.92
CA ASN A 15 13.88 -1.11 -9.65
C ASN A 15 12.98 -0.42 -8.62
N VAL A 16 13.07 -0.86 -7.37
CA VAL A 16 12.40 -0.20 -6.25
C VAL A 16 13.08 1.15 -6.01
N VAL A 17 12.30 2.23 -6.06
CA VAL A 17 12.79 3.59 -5.79
C VAL A 17 12.39 4.06 -4.39
N TRP A 18 11.43 3.39 -3.75
CA TRP A 18 10.98 3.72 -2.40
C TRP A 18 10.23 2.54 -1.81
N ASN A 19 10.30 2.36 -0.49
CA ASN A 19 9.50 1.34 0.20
C ASN A 19 9.18 1.78 1.62
N ARG A 20 8.10 1.22 2.19
CA ARG A 20 7.65 1.54 3.55
C ARG A 20 6.83 0.37 4.10
N ALA A 21 7.07 0.05 5.39
CA ALA A 21 6.21 -0.91 6.08
C ALA A 21 4.76 -0.40 6.10
N ALA A 22 3.81 -1.29 5.91
CA ALA A 22 2.40 -0.94 5.82
C ALA A 22 1.52 -2.11 6.26
N ASN A 23 0.31 -1.79 6.73
CA ASN A 23 -0.73 -2.79 6.95
C ASN A 23 -1.86 -2.50 5.97
N ARG A 24 -2.14 -3.44 5.09
CA ARG A 24 -3.22 -3.31 4.11
C ARG A 24 -4.54 -3.74 4.72
N THR A 25 -5.58 -2.93 4.58
CA THR A 25 -6.94 -3.34 4.91
C THR A 25 -7.44 -4.27 3.82
N GLN A 26 -7.43 -5.59 4.09
CA GLN A 26 -7.85 -6.59 3.12
C GLN A 26 -9.36 -6.80 3.15
N SER A 27 -9.96 -6.66 4.33
CA SER A 27 -11.41 -6.73 4.52
C SER A 27 -11.78 -5.93 5.76
N SER A 28 -13.08 -5.79 6.05
CA SER A 28 -13.55 -5.08 7.24
C SER A 28 -13.06 -5.72 8.55
N GLY A 29 -12.72 -7.00 8.52
CA GLY A 29 -12.26 -7.74 9.70
C GLY A 29 -10.77 -8.04 9.71
N ARG A 30 -9.99 -7.57 8.72
CA ARG A 30 -8.59 -7.98 8.63
C ARG A 30 -7.69 -6.92 8.03
N ALA A 31 -6.59 -6.63 8.75
CA ALA A 31 -5.45 -5.91 8.21
C ALA A 31 -4.28 -6.90 8.02
N VAL A 32 -3.56 -6.75 6.93
CA VAL A 32 -2.45 -7.62 6.55
C VAL A 32 -1.15 -6.83 6.62
N GLY A 33 -0.23 -7.24 7.47
CA GLY A 33 1.08 -6.62 7.60
C GLY A 33 2.01 -6.99 6.45
N GLY A 34 2.82 -6.04 6.03
CA GLY A 34 3.77 -6.24 4.96
C GLY A 34 4.50 -4.95 4.61
N ARG A 35 4.77 -4.74 3.33
CA ARG A 35 5.51 -3.58 2.86
C ARG A 35 5.01 -3.11 1.50
N LEU A 36 4.91 -1.79 1.36
CA LEU A 36 4.68 -1.13 0.08
C LEU A 36 6.02 -0.90 -0.62
N TYR A 37 6.05 -1.16 -1.92
CA TYR A 37 7.19 -0.89 -2.79
C TYR A 37 6.73 -0.02 -3.95
N LEU A 38 7.49 1.01 -4.23
CA LEU A 38 7.25 1.90 -5.37
C LEU A 38 8.35 1.72 -6.39
N THR A 39 7.99 1.48 -7.63
CA THR A 39 8.89 1.54 -8.77
C THR A 39 8.50 2.72 -9.66
N ARG A 40 9.14 2.90 -10.80
CA ARG A 40 8.74 3.92 -11.76
C ARG A 40 7.50 3.53 -12.56
N GLU A 41 7.05 2.26 -12.42
CA GLU A 41 5.95 1.71 -13.21
C GLU A 41 4.71 1.43 -12.37
N ARG A 42 4.87 1.05 -11.10
CA ARG A 42 3.76 0.58 -10.27
C ARG A 42 4.01 0.71 -8.78
N LEU A 43 2.93 0.62 -8.03
CA LEU A 43 2.96 0.48 -6.57
C LEU A 43 2.55 -0.94 -6.23
N LEU A 44 3.31 -1.60 -5.35
CA LEU A 44 3.08 -2.99 -4.96
C LEU A 44 3.00 -3.12 -3.44
N PHE A 45 2.16 -4.05 -2.97
CA PHE A 45 2.14 -4.48 -1.58
C PHE A 45 2.46 -5.96 -1.51
N GLU A 46 3.47 -6.32 -0.71
CA GLU A 46 3.81 -7.72 -0.42
C GLU A 46 3.53 -7.98 1.06
N PRO A 47 2.70 -8.98 1.39
CA PRO A 47 2.47 -9.36 2.77
C PRO A 47 3.74 -9.96 3.37
N ASN A 48 3.89 -9.87 4.70
CA ASN A 48 4.95 -10.59 5.37
C ASN A 48 4.67 -12.10 5.30
N ARG A 49 5.67 -12.93 5.65
CA ARG A 49 5.55 -14.40 5.49
C ARG A 49 4.41 -15.00 6.31
N VAL A 50 4.21 -14.52 7.52
CA VAL A 50 3.15 -15.02 8.39
C VAL A 50 1.78 -14.68 7.81
N ASP A 51 1.58 -13.44 7.41
CA ASP A 51 0.31 -13.02 6.84
C ASP A 51 0.04 -13.67 5.48
N ALA A 52 1.07 -13.93 4.68
CA ALA A 52 0.92 -14.64 3.41
C ALA A 52 0.44 -16.08 3.65
N ILE A 53 0.99 -16.78 4.66
CA ILE A 53 0.60 -18.14 5.01
C ILE A 53 -0.84 -18.19 5.52
N THR A 54 -1.28 -17.16 6.25
CA THR A 54 -2.61 -17.10 6.84
C THR A 54 -3.66 -16.45 5.92
N GLY A 55 -3.38 -16.30 4.64
CA GLY A 55 -4.32 -15.83 3.65
C GLY A 55 -4.18 -14.35 3.25
N GLY A 56 -3.12 -13.69 3.70
CA GLY A 56 -2.81 -12.34 3.23
C GLY A 56 -2.38 -12.38 1.77
N SER A 57 -2.94 -11.49 0.94
CA SER A 57 -2.62 -11.45 -0.48
C SER A 57 -1.80 -10.22 -0.83
N ASN A 58 -0.97 -10.36 -1.86
CA ASN A 58 -0.28 -9.22 -2.45
C ASN A 58 -1.26 -8.38 -3.27
N TRP A 59 -0.84 -7.17 -3.57
CA TRP A 59 -1.61 -6.22 -4.38
C TRP A 59 -0.66 -5.39 -5.21
N GLN A 60 -1.10 -4.96 -6.37
CA GLN A 60 -0.33 -4.03 -7.19
C GLN A 60 -1.24 -3.21 -8.08
N ALA A 61 -0.76 -2.03 -8.47
CA ALA A 61 -1.42 -1.20 -9.47
C ALA A 61 -0.37 -0.42 -10.26
N PRO A 62 -0.50 -0.39 -11.60
CA PRO A 62 0.28 0.55 -12.40
C PRO A 62 0.03 1.98 -11.92
N LEU A 63 1.05 2.84 -11.97
CA LEU A 63 0.92 4.21 -11.47
C LEU A 63 -0.20 4.97 -12.20
N GLY A 64 -0.40 4.71 -13.48
CA GLY A 64 -1.47 5.32 -14.25
C GLY A 64 -2.88 4.90 -13.85
N HIS A 65 -3.03 3.83 -13.08
CA HIS A 65 -4.32 3.36 -12.56
C HIS A 65 -4.67 3.98 -11.21
N ILE A 66 -3.77 4.70 -10.58
CA ILE A 66 -4.03 5.37 -9.31
C ILE A 66 -4.62 6.74 -9.63
N ALA A 67 -5.94 6.85 -9.46
CA ALA A 67 -6.68 8.07 -9.81
C ALA A 67 -6.65 9.10 -8.69
N GLY A 68 -6.45 8.69 -7.44
CA GLY A 68 -6.38 9.62 -6.32
C GLY A 68 -5.56 9.05 -5.18
N VAL A 69 -4.90 9.94 -4.43
CA VAL A 69 -4.10 9.61 -3.26
C VAL A 69 -4.50 10.57 -2.16
N SER A 70 -5.03 10.05 -1.06
CA SER A 70 -5.57 10.91 0.00
C SER A 70 -5.48 10.22 1.37
N ARG A 71 -6.08 10.87 2.35
CA ARG A 71 -6.14 10.39 3.73
C ARG A 71 -7.55 9.88 4.01
N GLU A 72 -7.65 8.68 4.55
CA GLU A 72 -8.91 8.14 5.07
C GLU A 72 -8.98 8.38 6.57
N SER A 73 -10.05 9.00 7.04
CA SER A 73 -10.26 9.24 8.47
C SER A 73 -10.44 7.94 9.24
N PRO A 74 -10.08 7.89 10.54
CA PRO A 74 -10.34 6.72 11.37
C PRO A 74 -11.84 6.36 11.37
N ASP A 75 -12.13 5.05 11.29
CA ASP A 75 -13.51 4.55 11.30
C ASP A 75 -13.83 3.70 12.53
N GLY A 76 -12.85 3.52 13.43
CA GLY A 76 -13.02 2.76 14.68
C GLY A 76 -12.91 1.25 14.54
N GLN A 77 -12.65 0.72 13.35
CA GLN A 77 -12.55 -0.73 13.08
C GLN A 77 -11.15 -1.25 13.41
N ALA A 78 -10.95 -1.74 14.64
CA ALA A 78 -9.63 -2.12 15.15
C ALA A 78 -8.93 -3.17 14.28
N PHE A 79 -9.65 -4.21 13.83
CA PHE A 79 -9.04 -5.34 13.12
C PHE A 79 -8.70 -5.04 11.66
N SER A 80 -9.25 -3.99 11.09
CA SER A 80 -8.95 -3.55 9.73
C SER A 80 -7.95 -2.39 9.67
N GLY A 81 -7.47 -1.92 10.82
CA GLY A 81 -6.56 -0.78 10.89
C GLY A 81 -7.26 0.57 11.01
N GLY A 82 -8.58 0.58 11.22
CA GLY A 82 -9.38 1.80 11.20
C GLY A 82 -9.28 2.68 12.46
N LEU A 83 -8.41 2.33 13.44
CA LEU A 83 -8.15 3.18 14.60
C LEU A 83 -7.27 4.38 14.25
N ARG A 84 -6.59 4.36 13.11
CA ARG A 84 -5.70 5.41 12.63
C ARG A 84 -6.19 5.94 11.29
N ALA A 85 -5.81 7.18 10.99
CA ALA A 85 -5.91 7.66 9.61
C ALA A 85 -5.05 6.79 8.70
N ARG A 86 -5.54 6.51 7.50
CA ARG A 86 -4.88 5.60 6.56
C ARG A 86 -4.62 6.28 5.22
N LEU A 87 -3.62 5.77 4.51
CA LEU A 87 -3.42 6.07 3.11
C LEU A 87 -4.60 5.52 2.33
N ARG A 88 -5.23 6.36 1.52
CA ARG A 88 -6.32 5.97 0.64
C ARG A 88 -5.89 6.13 -0.82
N LEU A 89 -6.02 5.07 -1.58
CA LEU A 89 -5.79 5.05 -3.01
C LEU A 89 -7.10 4.79 -3.71
N ASP A 90 -7.52 5.75 -4.55
CA ASP A 90 -8.68 5.57 -5.42
C ASP A 90 -8.17 5.09 -6.77
N LEU A 91 -8.65 3.93 -7.20
CA LEU A 91 -8.19 3.31 -8.43
C LEU A 91 -9.11 3.65 -9.61
N ALA A 92 -8.56 3.57 -10.82
CA ALA A 92 -9.29 3.91 -12.04
C ALA A 92 -10.53 3.04 -12.27
N ASP A 93 -10.55 1.83 -11.72
CA ASP A 93 -11.71 0.91 -11.82
C ASP A 93 -12.79 1.20 -10.76
N GLY A 94 -12.61 2.23 -9.94
CA GLY A 94 -13.54 2.60 -8.88
C GLY A 94 -13.28 1.92 -7.54
N SER A 95 -12.33 1.01 -7.46
CA SER A 95 -11.97 0.38 -6.19
C SER A 95 -11.12 1.31 -5.33
N VAL A 96 -11.07 1.00 -4.03
CA VAL A 96 -10.32 1.77 -3.03
C VAL A 96 -9.42 0.82 -2.26
N GLU A 97 -8.17 1.23 -2.05
CA GLU A 97 -7.22 0.51 -1.19
C GLU A 97 -6.85 1.38 0.00
N LEU A 98 -6.76 0.77 1.18
CA LEU A 98 -6.42 1.46 2.42
C LEU A 98 -5.22 0.81 3.09
N PHE A 99 -4.28 1.63 3.53
CA PHE A 99 -3.06 1.16 4.20
C PHE A 99 -2.76 1.99 5.43
N VAL A 100 -2.46 1.33 6.56
CA VAL A 100 -1.87 1.99 7.72
C VAL A 100 -0.37 2.11 7.47
N VAL A 101 0.15 3.33 7.50
CA VAL A 101 1.58 3.62 7.31
C VAL A 101 2.02 4.64 8.35
N ASN A 102 3.30 4.60 8.73
CA ASN A 102 3.90 5.67 9.51
C ASN A 102 4.25 6.83 8.59
N HIS A 103 4.24 8.04 9.15
CA HIS A 103 4.52 9.28 8.40
C HIS A 103 3.60 9.41 7.17
N LEU A 104 2.30 9.33 7.44
CA LEU A 104 1.27 9.29 6.39
C LEU A 104 1.37 10.45 5.40
N ASP A 105 1.59 11.68 5.88
CA ASP A 105 1.67 12.85 5.00
C ASP A 105 2.85 12.75 4.02
N GLU A 106 3.99 12.24 4.49
CA GLU A 106 5.17 11.99 3.66
C GLU A 106 4.87 10.93 2.60
N VAL A 107 4.21 9.85 3.00
CA VAL A 107 3.83 8.76 2.07
C VAL A 107 2.88 9.28 1.00
N ILE A 108 1.87 10.05 1.39
CA ILE A 108 0.92 10.64 0.44
C ILE A 108 1.67 11.51 -0.58
N ARG A 109 2.58 12.37 -0.11
CA ARG A 109 3.37 13.24 -0.98
C ARG A 109 4.23 12.42 -1.95
N THR A 110 4.89 11.39 -1.45
CA THR A 110 5.75 10.54 -2.27
C THR A 110 4.96 9.88 -3.40
N ILE A 111 3.79 9.30 -3.09
CA ILE A 111 2.98 8.62 -4.09
C ILE A 111 2.35 9.61 -5.06
N ARG A 112 1.88 10.78 -4.57
CA ARG A 112 1.36 11.82 -5.45
C ARG A 112 2.41 12.28 -6.47
N GLN A 113 3.65 12.47 -6.05
CA GLN A 113 4.73 12.82 -6.97
C GLN A 113 4.95 11.73 -8.01
N ALA A 114 4.96 10.47 -7.60
CA ALA A 114 5.19 9.36 -8.52
C ALA A 114 4.06 9.20 -9.54
N THR A 115 2.82 9.50 -9.15
CA THR A 115 1.65 9.36 -10.01
C THR A 115 1.31 10.63 -10.80
N GLY A 116 2.08 11.70 -10.60
CA GLY A 116 1.82 12.98 -11.28
C GLY A 116 0.67 13.79 -10.70
N HIS A 117 0.16 13.44 -9.53
CA HIS A 117 -0.89 14.20 -8.86
C HIS A 117 -0.31 15.42 -8.14
N PRO A 118 -1.09 16.50 -7.97
CA PRO A 118 -0.63 17.67 -7.21
C PRO A 118 -0.25 17.29 -5.78
N VAL A 119 0.85 17.87 -5.34
CA VAL A 119 1.40 17.61 -4.01
C VAL A 119 0.87 18.61 -2.99
#